data_f04d12e6ac3a9ab050dfb7ad465f8606
#
_entry.id   f04d12e6ac3a9ab050dfb7ad465f8606
#
_cell.length_a   1.000
_cell.length_b   1.000
_cell.length_c   1.000
_cell.angle_alpha   90.00
_cell.angle_beta   90.00
_cell.angle_gamma   90.00
#
_symmetry.space_group_name_H-M   'P 1'
#
loop_
_entity.id
_entity.type
_entity.pdbx_description
1 polymer ?
#
loop_
_entity_poly.entity_id
_entity_poly.type
_entity_poly.pdbx_seq_one_letter_code
_entity_poly.pdbx_strand_id
1 'polypeptide(L)'
;MLAAARRLLEEEGYEGLTLQKVSRQSGVSIGSIYGRFTGKDELMHAVQAVVMEELGLAHRSLLDPSRWTGVPLRQLVPQLFDGFADLLRQFAPILRQMMLRATQDAEISRVGTEAYQSFITQAMAVLMQCEGEVRREPRDEALRFALFAAFSIYRNHLGFGSDKGEMPDIEWAALKRQTNDMVISYLLG
;
A
#
# COMPACT_ATOMS: atom_id res chain seq x y z
N MET A 1 21.09 -1.00 9.96
CA MET A 1 20.54 0.19 10.65
C MET A 1 19.09 0.42 10.23
N LEU A 2 18.77 0.81 8.98
CA LEU A 2 17.37 1.06 8.55
C LEU A 2 16.47 -0.17 8.70
N ALA A 3 16.96 -1.38 8.42
CA ALA A 3 16.21 -2.61 8.68
C ALA A 3 15.89 -2.84 10.17
N ALA A 4 16.76 -2.43 11.08
CA ALA A 4 16.48 -2.48 12.53
C ALA A 4 15.44 -1.41 12.94
N ALA A 5 15.56 -0.20 12.38
CA ALA A 5 14.57 0.86 12.60
C ALA A 5 13.17 0.47 12.08
N ARG A 6 13.10 -0.14 10.89
CA ARG A 6 11.86 -0.69 10.33
C ARG A 6 11.22 -1.73 11.26
N ARG A 7 11.98 -2.72 11.72
CA ARG A 7 11.47 -3.72 12.67
C ARG A 7 10.91 -3.10 13.95
N LEU A 8 11.64 -2.13 14.54
CA LEU A 8 11.16 -1.42 15.73
C LEU A 8 9.83 -0.69 15.46
N LEU A 9 9.71 -0.05 14.29
CA LEU A 9 8.45 0.59 13.89
C LEU A 9 7.31 -0.41 13.74
N GLU A 10 7.57 -1.57 13.14
CA GLU A 10 6.57 -2.63 12.94
C GLU A 10 6.12 -3.26 14.27
N GLU A 11 7.05 -3.45 15.21
CA GLU A 11 6.82 -4.15 16.49
C GLU A 11 6.33 -3.22 17.60
N GLU A 12 6.93 -2.02 17.72
CA GLU A 12 6.72 -1.11 18.85
C GLU A 12 6.12 0.25 18.44
N GLY A 13 5.95 0.48 17.16
CA GLY A 13 5.45 1.76 16.63
C GLY A 13 6.46 2.90 16.74
N TYR A 14 5.99 4.11 16.35
CA TYR A 14 6.82 5.31 16.37
C TYR A 14 7.35 5.66 17.77
N GLU A 15 6.54 5.48 18.81
CA GLU A 15 6.99 5.79 20.18
C GLU A 15 8.09 4.83 20.68
N GLY A 16 8.06 3.59 20.21
CA GLY A 16 9.12 2.61 20.50
C GLY A 16 10.41 2.83 19.76
N LEU A 17 10.40 3.59 18.66
CA LEU A 17 11.59 3.92 17.88
C LEU A 17 12.49 4.89 18.66
N THR A 18 13.69 4.45 19.03
CA THR A 18 14.76 5.30 19.58
C THR A 18 16.10 4.99 18.94
N LEU A 19 16.96 6.00 18.79
CA LEU A 19 18.30 5.81 18.21
C LEU A 19 19.14 4.80 19.02
N GLN A 20 18.96 4.75 20.34
CA GLN A 20 19.63 3.78 21.21
C GLN A 20 19.20 2.34 20.94
N LYS A 21 17.87 2.10 20.76
CA LYS A 21 17.39 0.76 20.40
C LYS A 21 17.89 0.35 19.01
N VAL A 22 17.87 1.28 18.05
CA VAL A 22 18.40 1.02 16.70
C VAL A 22 19.89 0.69 16.76
N SER A 23 20.70 1.43 17.54
CA SER A 23 22.12 1.13 17.76
C SER A 23 22.30 -0.29 18.28
N ARG A 24 21.56 -0.66 19.32
CA ARG A 24 21.64 -1.97 19.96
C ARG A 24 21.24 -3.10 19.00
N GLN A 25 20.15 -2.93 18.25
CA GLN A 25 19.66 -3.97 17.36
C GLN A 25 20.46 -4.11 16.05
N SER A 26 21.08 -3.01 15.59
CA SER A 26 21.83 -3.00 14.34
C SER A 26 23.32 -3.27 14.49
N GLY A 27 23.87 -3.17 15.72
CA GLY A 27 25.31 -3.22 15.99
C GLY A 27 26.06 -1.94 15.53
N VAL A 28 25.36 -0.93 15.02
CA VAL A 28 25.95 0.34 14.60
C VAL A 28 26.13 1.24 15.83
N SER A 29 27.31 1.85 15.98
CA SER A 29 27.58 2.72 17.13
C SER A 29 26.62 3.90 17.19
N ILE A 30 26.23 4.30 18.38
CA ILE A 30 25.31 5.42 18.57
C ILE A 30 25.87 6.72 17.99
N GLY A 31 27.19 6.94 18.05
CA GLY A 31 27.87 8.09 17.45
C GLY A 31 27.74 8.11 15.92
N SER A 32 27.83 6.93 15.28
CA SER A 32 27.59 6.80 13.82
C SER A 32 26.16 7.07 13.43
N ILE A 33 25.19 6.75 14.29
CA ILE A 33 23.77 7.05 14.05
C ILE A 33 23.52 8.55 14.17
N TYR A 34 24.00 9.20 15.24
CA TYR A 34 23.88 10.65 15.41
C TYR A 34 24.64 11.47 14.35
N GLY A 35 25.68 10.88 13.74
CA GLY A 35 26.36 11.49 12.60
C GLY A 35 25.56 11.50 11.30
N ARG A 36 24.45 10.73 11.25
CA ARG A 36 23.57 10.61 10.06
C ARG A 36 22.18 11.15 10.27
N PHE A 37 21.65 11.10 11.49
CA PHE A 37 20.29 11.48 11.84
C PHE A 37 20.28 12.35 13.07
N THR A 38 19.65 13.50 12.98
CA THR A 38 19.49 14.44 14.09
C THR A 38 18.50 13.93 15.14
N GLY A 39 17.59 13.01 14.75
CA GLY A 39 16.59 12.45 15.64
C GLY A 39 15.80 11.32 15.02
N LYS A 40 14.77 10.87 15.74
CA LYS A 40 13.92 9.75 15.32
C LYS A 40 13.03 10.10 14.10
N ASP A 41 12.70 11.38 13.90
CA ASP A 41 11.89 11.82 12.77
C ASP A 41 12.68 11.65 11.45
N GLU A 42 13.93 12.11 11.41
CA GLU A 42 14.77 11.95 10.23
C GLU A 42 15.05 10.48 9.92
N LEU A 43 15.21 9.66 10.97
CA LEU A 43 15.33 8.21 10.81
C LEU A 43 14.04 7.58 10.25
N MET A 44 12.87 8.04 10.70
CA MET A 44 11.57 7.62 10.19
C MET A 44 11.41 7.98 8.70
N HIS A 45 11.79 9.19 8.30
CA HIS A 45 11.78 9.62 6.90
C HIS A 45 12.69 8.73 6.04
N ALA A 46 13.88 8.39 6.55
CA ALA A 46 14.78 7.48 5.83
C ALA A 46 14.23 6.06 5.70
N VAL A 47 13.54 5.55 6.72
CA VAL A 47 12.83 4.26 6.63
C VAL A 47 11.69 4.34 5.61
N GLN A 48 10.91 5.43 5.63
CA GLN A 48 9.85 5.63 4.65
C GLN A 48 10.39 5.62 3.22
N ALA A 49 11.49 6.31 2.94
CA ALA A 49 12.07 6.34 1.61
C ALA A 49 12.41 4.94 1.09
N VAL A 50 13.02 4.09 1.93
CA VAL A 50 13.34 2.69 1.57
C VAL A 50 12.07 1.87 1.33
N VAL A 51 11.07 1.99 2.20
CA VAL A 51 9.81 1.25 2.07
C VAL A 51 9.05 1.67 0.81
N MET A 52 9.01 2.97 0.50
CA MET A 52 8.35 3.47 -0.71
C MET A 52 9.09 3.05 -1.99
N GLU A 53 10.41 2.92 -1.96
CA GLU A 53 11.19 2.36 -3.07
C GLU A 53 10.85 0.88 -3.29
N GLU A 54 10.86 0.06 -2.24
CA GLU A 54 10.51 -1.36 -2.29
C GLU A 54 9.07 -1.55 -2.82
N LEU A 55 8.12 -0.79 -2.28
CA LEU A 55 6.71 -0.84 -2.69
C LEU A 55 6.56 -0.38 -4.15
N GLY A 56 7.26 0.66 -4.56
CA GLY A 56 7.26 1.15 -5.93
C GLY A 56 7.81 0.13 -6.92
N LEU A 57 8.86 -0.63 -6.56
CA LEU A 57 9.38 -1.73 -7.37
C LEU A 57 8.34 -2.85 -7.53
N ALA A 58 7.67 -3.23 -6.44
CA ALA A 58 6.62 -4.25 -6.45
C ALA A 58 5.41 -3.80 -7.30
N HIS A 59 4.98 -2.54 -7.17
CA HIS A 59 3.92 -1.96 -8.00
C HIS A 59 4.29 -1.95 -9.48
N ARG A 60 5.49 -1.52 -9.86
CA ARG A 60 5.94 -1.55 -11.27
C ARG A 60 5.93 -2.96 -11.84
N SER A 61 6.31 -3.97 -11.07
CA SER A 61 6.25 -5.35 -11.50
C SER A 61 4.82 -5.86 -11.70
N LEU A 62 3.90 -5.48 -10.80
CA LEU A 62 2.49 -5.85 -10.89
C LEU A 62 1.78 -5.10 -12.02
N LEU A 63 2.07 -3.81 -12.17
CA LEU A 63 1.37 -2.88 -13.05
C LEU A 63 2.08 -2.68 -14.40
N ASP A 64 3.02 -3.55 -14.77
CA ASP A 64 3.64 -3.52 -16.09
C ASP A 64 2.57 -3.78 -17.17
N PRO A 65 2.26 -2.77 -18.03
CA PRO A 65 1.17 -2.90 -19.00
C PRO A 65 1.35 -4.07 -19.96
N SER A 66 2.60 -4.46 -20.25
CA SER A 66 2.90 -5.57 -21.17
C SER A 66 2.38 -6.93 -20.68
N ARG A 67 2.27 -7.11 -19.36
CA ARG A 67 1.72 -8.33 -18.74
C ARG A 67 0.22 -8.50 -18.98
N TRP A 68 -0.49 -7.42 -19.25
CA TRP A 68 -1.94 -7.35 -19.28
C TRP A 68 -2.51 -7.20 -20.69
N THR A 69 -1.64 -7.09 -21.69
CA THR A 69 -2.07 -6.93 -23.09
C THR A 69 -2.90 -8.12 -23.56
N GLY A 70 -4.13 -7.86 -23.97
CA GLY A 70 -5.06 -8.90 -24.45
C GLY A 70 -5.64 -9.80 -23.35
N VAL A 71 -5.40 -9.52 -22.07
CA VAL A 71 -6.02 -10.24 -20.96
C VAL A 71 -7.45 -9.71 -20.77
N PRO A 72 -8.49 -10.56 -20.86
CA PRO A 72 -9.88 -10.14 -20.68
C PRO A 72 -10.14 -9.60 -19.28
N LEU A 73 -11.06 -8.64 -19.13
CA LEU A 73 -11.41 -8.00 -17.85
C LEU A 73 -11.72 -9.01 -16.74
N ARG A 74 -12.45 -10.09 -17.05
CA ARG A 74 -12.77 -11.16 -16.09
C ARG A 74 -11.56 -11.90 -15.53
N GLN A 75 -10.45 -11.91 -16.26
CA GLN A 75 -9.19 -12.52 -15.81
C GLN A 75 -8.23 -11.48 -15.22
N LEU A 76 -8.23 -10.27 -15.78
CA LEU A 76 -7.39 -9.17 -15.32
C LEU A 76 -7.77 -8.77 -13.89
N VAL A 77 -9.06 -8.55 -13.60
CA VAL A 77 -9.53 -8.07 -12.29
C VAL A 77 -9.04 -8.97 -11.15
N PRO A 78 -9.30 -10.30 -11.12
CA PRO A 78 -8.85 -11.12 -10.01
C PRO A 78 -7.32 -11.12 -9.85
N GLN A 79 -6.57 -11.21 -10.93
CA GLN A 79 -5.12 -11.28 -10.86
C GLN A 79 -4.50 -9.96 -10.39
N LEU A 80 -5.00 -8.84 -10.90
CA LEU A 80 -4.50 -7.51 -10.57
C LEU A 80 -4.86 -7.14 -9.11
N PHE A 81 -6.15 -7.32 -8.74
CA PHE A 81 -6.60 -6.94 -7.41
C PHE A 81 -6.10 -7.88 -6.32
N ASP A 82 -5.95 -9.17 -6.58
CA ASP A 82 -5.33 -10.11 -5.65
C ASP A 82 -3.86 -9.79 -5.43
N GLY A 83 -3.11 -9.53 -6.51
CA GLY A 83 -1.71 -9.12 -6.41
C GLY A 83 -1.54 -7.84 -5.60
N PHE A 84 -2.40 -6.85 -5.85
CA PHE A 84 -2.41 -5.60 -5.10
C PHE A 84 -2.78 -5.80 -3.61
N ALA A 85 -3.82 -6.59 -3.34
CA ALA A 85 -4.25 -6.91 -1.98
C ALA A 85 -3.14 -7.59 -1.17
N ASP A 86 -2.44 -8.54 -1.79
CA ASP A 86 -1.34 -9.28 -1.15
C ASP A 86 -0.12 -8.37 -0.90
N LEU A 87 0.18 -7.42 -1.81
CA LEU A 87 1.20 -6.38 -1.56
C LEU A 87 0.80 -5.48 -0.38
N LEU A 88 -0.44 -5.00 -0.33
CA LEU A 88 -0.92 -4.22 0.81
C LEU A 88 -0.78 -4.98 2.13
N ARG A 89 -1.14 -6.27 2.14
CA ARG A 89 -1.01 -7.13 3.32
C ARG A 89 0.44 -7.32 3.73
N GLN A 90 1.34 -7.54 2.78
CA GLN A 90 2.78 -7.71 3.03
C GLN A 90 3.39 -6.47 3.69
N PHE A 91 3.02 -5.29 3.23
CA PHE A 91 3.54 -4.03 3.75
C PHE A 91 2.70 -3.44 4.89
N ALA A 92 1.57 -4.07 5.26
CA ALA A 92 0.62 -3.53 6.24
C ALA A 92 1.26 -3.15 7.58
N PRO A 93 2.18 -3.92 8.19
CA PRO A 93 2.76 -3.56 9.47
C PRO A 93 3.43 -2.19 9.45
N ILE A 94 4.26 -1.93 8.45
CA ILE A 94 4.98 -0.65 8.34
C ILE A 94 4.09 0.48 7.80
N LEU A 95 3.20 0.20 6.84
CA LEU A 95 2.30 1.21 6.28
C LEU A 95 1.35 1.78 7.33
N ARG A 96 0.85 0.97 8.28
CA ARG A 96 0.04 1.46 9.40
C ARG A 96 0.78 2.52 10.21
N GLN A 97 2.04 2.29 10.53
CA GLN A 97 2.84 3.24 11.31
C GLN A 97 3.06 4.55 10.55
N MET A 98 3.30 4.46 9.24
CA MET A 98 3.42 5.62 8.37
C MET A 98 2.11 6.41 8.29
N MET A 99 0.97 5.74 8.12
CA MET A 99 -0.33 6.40 8.05
C MET A 99 -0.71 7.08 9.37
N LEU A 100 -0.43 6.44 10.52
CA LEU A 100 -0.63 7.07 11.83
C LEU A 100 0.25 8.33 11.97
N ARG A 101 1.52 8.24 11.56
CA ARG A 101 2.45 9.37 11.64
C ARG A 101 2.10 10.49 10.66
N ALA A 102 1.57 10.17 9.47
CA ALA A 102 1.15 11.14 8.45
C ALA A 102 0.14 12.19 8.94
N THR A 103 -0.59 11.90 10.02
CA THR A 103 -1.51 12.87 10.64
C THR A 103 -0.78 14.01 11.38
N GLN A 104 0.52 13.85 11.67
CA GLN A 104 1.35 14.77 12.46
C GLN A 104 2.64 15.19 11.73
N ASP A 105 2.96 14.56 10.62
CA ASP A 105 4.19 14.78 9.85
C ASP A 105 3.85 15.00 8.39
N ALA A 106 4.00 16.25 7.94
CA ALA A 106 3.64 16.68 6.59
C ALA A 106 4.50 16.00 5.50
N GLU A 107 5.77 15.67 5.79
CA GLU A 107 6.64 15.00 4.82
C GLU A 107 6.22 13.53 4.65
N ILE A 108 5.93 12.83 5.75
CA ILE A 108 5.38 11.47 5.69
C ILE A 108 4.08 11.45 4.89
N SER A 109 3.18 12.43 5.14
CA SER A 109 1.92 12.57 4.42
C SER A 109 2.11 12.81 2.92
N ARG A 110 3.01 13.74 2.57
CA ARG A 110 3.31 14.10 1.17
C ARG A 110 3.82 12.91 0.38
N VAL A 111 4.85 12.23 0.89
CA VAL A 111 5.46 11.07 0.23
C VAL A 111 4.45 9.92 0.08
N GLY A 112 3.63 9.66 1.10
CA GLY A 112 2.59 8.64 1.05
C GLY A 112 1.51 8.97 0.00
N THR A 113 1.11 10.24 -0.09
CA THR A 113 0.12 10.71 -1.08
C THR A 113 0.66 10.57 -2.51
N GLU A 114 1.90 10.96 -2.76
CA GLU A 114 2.55 10.84 -4.07
C GLU A 114 2.65 9.36 -4.50
N ALA A 115 3.05 8.47 -3.59
CA ALA A 115 3.11 7.04 -3.86
C ALA A 115 1.71 6.46 -4.21
N TYR A 116 0.68 6.85 -3.48
CA TYR A 116 -0.69 6.45 -3.77
C TYR A 116 -1.18 6.97 -5.13
N GLN A 117 -0.94 8.24 -5.45
CA GLN A 117 -1.32 8.82 -6.75
C GLN A 117 -0.61 8.12 -7.91
N SER A 118 0.68 7.82 -7.75
CA SER A 118 1.45 7.08 -8.74
C SER A 118 0.86 5.68 -8.96
N PHE A 119 0.50 4.96 -7.88
CA PHE A 119 -0.16 3.67 -7.97
C PHE A 119 -1.49 3.76 -8.73
N ILE A 120 -2.37 4.70 -8.38
CA ILE A 120 -3.67 4.88 -9.05
C ILE A 120 -3.49 5.15 -10.55
N THR A 121 -2.55 6.01 -10.92
CA THR A 121 -2.27 6.34 -12.33
C THR A 121 -1.84 5.09 -13.11
N GLN A 122 -0.93 4.29 -12.57
CA GLN A 122 -0.45 3.08 -13.22
C GLN A 122 -1.53 1.99 -13.28
N ALA A 123 -2.30 1.80 -12.20
CA ALA A 123 -3.39 0.82 -12.17
C ALA A 123 -4.50 1.18 -13.17
N MET A 124 -4.84 2.46 -13.29
CA MET A 124 -5.78 2.94 -14.30
C MET A 124 -5.28 2.69 -15.72
N ALA A 125 -3.99 2.90 -15.99
CA ALA A 125 -3.42 2.61 -17.32
C ALA A 125 -3.54 1.12 -17.70
N VAL A 126 -3.44 0.22 -16.72
CA VAL A 126 -3.68 -1.22 -16.92
C VAL A 126 -5.16 -1.50 -17.17
N LEU A 127 -6.05 -0.99 -16.32
CA LEU A 127 -7.50 -1.23 -16.41
C LEU A 127 -8.11 -0.68 -17.71
N MET A 128 -7.62 0.47 -18.20
CA MET A 128 -8.05 1.08 -19.45
C MET A 128 -7.77 0.20 -20.68
N GLN A 129 -6.87 -0.78 -20.62
CA GLN A 129 -6.69 -1.75 -21.72
C GLN A 129 -7.93 -2.61 -21.96
N CYS A 130 -8.80 -2.76 -20.94
CA CYS A 130 -10.06 -3.50 -21.02
C CYS A 130 -11.30 -2.58 -21.08
N GLU A 131 -11.12 -1.28 -21.34
CA GLU A 131 -12.23 -0.30 -21.36
C GLU A 131 -13.38 -0.75 -22.26
N GLY A 132 -13.07 -1.33 -23.43
CA GLY A 132 -14.07 -1.83 -24.37
C GLY A 132 -14.99 -2.93 -23.85
N GLU A 133 -14.59 -3.63 -22.77
CA GLU A 133 -15.41 -4.67 -22.12
C GLU A 133 -16.33 -4.09 -21.05
N VAL A 134 -16.06 -2.88 -20.55
CA VAL A 134 -16.86 -2.23 -19.51
C VAL A 134 -18.21 -1.80 -20.08
N ARG A 135 -19.29 -2.25 -19.45
CA ARG A 135 -20.67 -1.92 -19.87
C ARG A 135 -21.22 -0.69 -19.17
N ARG A 136 -20.65 -0.34 -18.00
CA ARG A 136 -21.11 0.80 -17.21
C ARG A 136 -20.50 2.09 -17.73
N GLU A 137 -21.32 3.11 -17.97
CA GLU A 137 -20.90 4.42 -18.46
C GLU A 137 -20.98 5.49 -17.33
N PRO A 138 -20.11 6.49 -17.29
CA PRO A 138 -18.89 6.59 -18.10
C PRO A 138 -17.83 5.55 -17.67
N ARG A 139 -17.17 4.93 -18.63
CA ARG A 139 -16.28 3.76 -18.37
C ARG A 139 -15.08 4.07 -17.51
N ASP A 140 -14.44 5.19 -17.75
CA ASP A 140 -13.28 5.64 -16.95
C ASP A 140 -13.65 5.91 -15.50
N GLU A 141 -14.80 6.53 -15.26
CA GLU A 141 -15.34 6.72 -13.89
C GLU A 141 -15.68 5.40 -13.22
N ALA A 142 -16.29 4.47 -13.97
CA ALA A 142 -16.61 3.14 -13.46
C ALA A 142 -15.34 2.35 -13.04
N LEU A 143 -14.30 2.36 -13.87
CA LEU A 143 -13.01 1.74 -13.55
C LEU A 143 -12.34 2.39 -12.35
N ARG A 144 -12.36 3.72 -12.29
CA ARG A 144 -11.82 4.49 -11.16
C ARG A 144 -12.54 4.20 -9.86
N PHE A 145 -13.87 4.13 -9.90
CA PHE A 145 -14.69 3.80 -8.74
C PHE A 145 -14.44 2.35 -8.28
N ALA A 146 -14.35 1.39 -9.19
CA ALA A 146 -14.06 -0.01 -8.88
C ALA A 146 -12.70 -0.16 -8.17
N LEU A 147 -11.66 0.52 -8.68
CA LEU A 147 -10.34 0.54 -8.07
C LEU A 147 -10.36 1.16 -6.66
N PHE A 148 -11.04 2.31 -6.51
CA PHE A 148 -11.21 2.98 -5.22
C PHE A 148 -11.96 2.10 -4.21
N ALA A 149 -13.04 1.44 -4.63
CA ALA A 149 -13.84 0.57 -3.77
C ALA A 149 -13.02 -0.62 -3.27
N ALA A 150 -12.31 -1.32 -4.18
CA ALA A 150 -11.45 -2.45 -3.82
C ALA A 150 -10.34 -2.03 -2.86
N PHE A 151 -9.65 -0.90 -3.16
CA PHE A 151 -8.62 -0.34 -2.27
C PHE A 151 -9.17 -0.05 -0.87
N SER A 152 -10.36 0.56 -0.80
CA SER A 152 -11.00 0.92 0.47
C SER A 152 -11.35 -0.32 1.31
N ILE A 153 -11.84 -1.38 0.67
CA ILE A 153 -12.15 -2.66 1.32
C ILE A 153 -10.88 -3.27 1.93
N TYR A 154 -9.82 -3.41 1.13
CA TYR A 154 -8.56 -4.01 1.60
C TYR A 154 -7.90 -3.17 2.68
N ARG A 155 -7.84 -1.84 2.48
CA ARG A 155 -7.30 -0.90 3.47
C ARG A 155 -8.02 -1.00 4.81
N ASN A 156 -9.36 -1.04 4.78
CA ASN A 156 -10.16 -1.13 6.00
C ASN A 156 -9.95 -2.46 6.72
N HIS A 157 -10.00 -3.59 5.98
CA HIS A 157 -9.74 -4.92 6.55
C HIS A 157 -8.33 -5.04 7.17
N LEU A 158 -7.33 -4.39 6.58
CA LEU A 158 -5.97 -4.37 7.11
C LEU A 158 -5.77 -3.36 8.27
N GLY A 159 -6.81 -2.66 8.70
CA GLY A 159 -6.77 -1.74 9.83
C GLY A 159 -5.92 -0.50 9.59
N PHE A 160 -5.95 0.05 8.38
CA PHE A 160 -5.26 1.31 8.05
C PHE A 160 -6.07 2.56 8.44
N GLY A 161 -7.29 2.39 8.94
CA GLY A 161 -8.11 3.48 9.47
C GLY A 161 -7.85 3.73 10.96
N SER A 162 -8.25 4.91 11.42
CA SER A 162 -8.31 5.23 12.86
C SER A 162 -9.44 4.48 13.57
N ASP A 163 -10.38 3.98 12.80
CA ASP A 163 -11.56 3.29 13.28
C ASP A 163 -11.29 1.79 13.36
N LYS A 164 -11.30 1.24 14.58
CA LYS A 164 -11.34 -0.19 14.82
C LYS A 164 -12.78 -0.69 14.68
N GLY A 165 -13.50 -0.23 13.64
CA GLY A 165 -14.84 -0.68 13.37
C GLY A 165 -14.88 -2.21 13.34
N GLU A 166 -15.96 -2.78 13.84
CA GLU A 166 -16.20 -4.22 13.78
C GLU A 166 -16.35 -4.63 12.31
N MET A 167 -15.22 -4.83 11.63
CA MET A 167 -15.25 -5.51 10.34
C MET A 167 -15.65 -6.96 10.60
N PRO A 168 -16.53 -7.51 9.74
CA PRO A 168 -16.83 -8.95 9.81
C PRO A 168 -15.51 -9.74 9.77
N ASP A 169 -15.41 -10.80 10.57
CA ASP A 169 -14.30 -11.73 10.52
C ASP A 169 -14.37 -12.54 9.22
N ILE A 170 -13.88 -11.91 8.14
CA ILE A 170 -13.84 -12.50 6.80
C ILE A 170 -12.41 -12.96 6.54
N GLU A 171 -12.26 -14.24 6.24
CA GLU A 171 -10.99 -14.80 5.84
C GLU A 171 -10.45 -14.09 4.59
N TRP A 172 -9.13 -13.82 4.53
CA TRP A 172 -8.48 -13.02 3.50
C TRP A 172 -8.79 -13.48 2.07
N ALA A 173 -8.75 -14.80 1.83
CA ALA A 173 -9.06 -15.35 0.51
C ALA A 173 -10.54 -15.14 0.14
N ALA A 174 -11.44 -15.21 1.11
CA ALA A 174 -12.85 -14.94 0.90
C ALA A 174 -13.11 -13.45 0.60
N LEU A 175 -12.42 -12.56 1.31
CA LEU A 175 -12.50 -11.11 1.05
C LEU A 175 -12.06 -10.79 -0.38
N LYS A 176 -10.93 -11.33 -0.84
CA LYS A 176 -10.44 -11.13 -2.20
C LYS A 176 -11.47 -11.62 -3.25
N ARG A 177 -11.99 -12.84 -3.09
CA ARG A 177 -13.01 -13.37 -4.01
C ARG A 177 -14.24 -12.47 -4.07
N GLN A 178 -14.82 -12.11 -2.93
CA GLN A 178 -16.02 -11.27 -2.87
C GLN A 178 -15.79 -9.87 -3.46
N THR A 179 -14.61 -9.30 -3.23
CA THR A 179 -14.25 -8.01 -3.84
C THR A 179 -14.13 -8.13 -5.36
N ASN A 180 -13.51 -9.19 -5.88
CA ASN A 180 -13.39 -9.44 -7.31
C ASN A 180 -14.76 -9.65 -7.96
N ASP A 181 -15.63 -10.46 -7.34
CA ASP A 181 -17.00 -10.72 -7.83
C ASP A 181 -17.82 -9.42 -7.87
N MET A 182 -17.72 -8.59 -6.83
CA MET A 182 -18.36 -7.29 -6.77
C MET A 182 -17.88 -6.37 -7.90
N VAL A 183 -16.56 -6.26 -8.08
CA VAL A 183 -15.95 -5.40 -9.12
C VAL A 183 -16.36 -5.87 -10.52
N ILE A 184 -16.28 -7.17 -10.81
CA ILE A 184 -16.65 -7.73 -12.10
C ILE A 184 -18.14 -7.49 -12.37
N SER A 185 -19.02 -7.76 -11.39
CA SER A 185 -20.44 -7.52 -11.52
C SER A 185 -20.77 -6.04 -11.73
N TYR A 186 -20.06 -5.15 -11.03
CA TYR A 186 -20.23 -3.70 -11.19
C TYR A 186 -19.84 -3.20 -12.58
N LEU A 187 -18.75 -3.71 -13.14
CA LEU A 187 -18.21 -3.24 -14.43
C LEU A 187 -18.92 -3.85 -15.64
N LEU A 188 -19.43 -5.09 -15.51
CA LEU A 188 -20.08 -5.80 -16.61
C LEU A 188 -21.62 -5.72 -16.59
N GLY A 189 -22.21 -5.12 -15.55
CA GLY A 189 -23.65 -4.86 -15.44
C GLY A 189 -24.43 -6.08 -15.08
#